data_7e1d6abe46c95e89b785e9af39ddb3d7
#
_entry.id   7e1d6abe46c95e89b785e9af39ddb3d7
#
_cell.length_a   1.000
_cell.length_b   1.000
_cell.length_c   1.000
_cell.angle_alpha   90.00
_cell.angle_beta   90.00
_cell.angle_gamma   90.00
#
_symmetry.space_group_name_H-M   'P 1'
#
loop_
_entity.id
_entity.type
_entity.pdbx_description
1 polymer ?
#
loop_
_entity_poly.entity_id
_entity_poly.type
_entity_poly.pdbx_seq_one_letter_code
_entity_poly.pdbx_strand_id
1 'polypeptide(L)'
;MTDNQQYAQKRPIVYLIGIGMGGEDQLTGQAIDRLEAAEAVMGAGRMLDSVEAYIQGKPVLSAYKPSDMIQWLRSFEWMEAALVLSGDTGFYSGAETASRAFSREGWEVEYIPGISSLSYFCARIGRSWQDVYPISSHGRDCDVAAWVRSHKACFILLGKEGSMSELCRRLVSSGLGYVTVWAGENFSYA
;
A
#
# COMPACT_ATOMS: atom_id res chain seq x y z
N MET A 1 23.52 -46.78 0.97
CA MET A 1 22.32 -45.92 1.09
C MET A 1 22.83 -44.51 1.21
N THR A 2 22.89 -43.79 0.10
CA THR A 2 23.42 -42.43 0.01
C THR A 2 22.25 -41.49 0.31
N ASP A 3 22.39 -40.79 1.42
CA ASP A 3 21.45 -39.78 1.91
C ASP A 3 21.54 -38.56 1.00
N ASN A 4 20.68 -38.50 -0.02
CA ASN A 4 20.60 -37.43 -0.96
C ASN A 4 19.62 -36.36 -0.37
N GLN A 5 20.02 -35.73 0.74
CA GLN A 5 19.36 -34.48 1.18
C GLN A 5 19.67 -33.42 0.13
N GLN A 6 18.74 -33.28 -0.83
CA GLN A 6 18.64 -32.13 -1.71
C GLN A 6 18.52 -30.90 -0.82
N TYR A 7 19.60 -30.17 -0.62
CA TYR A 7 19.56 -28.81 -0.11
C TYR A 7 18.76 -27.98 -1.11
N ALA A 8 17.48 -27.78 -0.83
CA ALA A 8 16.66 -26.86 -1.59
C ALA A 8 17.35 -25.48 -1.50
N GLN A 9 17.92 -25.03 -2.59
CA GLN A 9 18.59 -23.75 -2.67
C GLN A 9 17.56 -22.67 -2.28
N LYS A 10 17.77 -21.99 -1.14
CA LYS A 10 16.85 -20.95 -0.64
C LYS A 10 16.73 -19.90 -1.73
N ARG A 11 15.50 -19.61 -2.18
CA ARG A 11 15.25 -18.60 -3.20
C ARG A 11 15.24 -17.23 -2.55
N PRO A 12 15.70 -16.18 -3.25
CA PRO A 12 15.53 -14.82 -2.78
C PRO A 12 14.03 -14.50 -2.57
N ILE A 13 13.72 -13.79 -1.49
CA ILE A 13 12.34 -13.43 -1.14
C ILE A 13 12.18 -11.91 -1.08
N VAL A 14 11.07 -11.41 -1.62
CA VAL A 14 10.66 -10.00 -1.51
C VAL A 14 9.43 -9.90 -0.64
N TYR A 15 9.52 -9.18 0.46
CA TYR A 15 8.40 -8.83 1.32
C TYR A 15 7.68 -7.59 0.78
N LEU A 16 6.39 -7.72 0.48
CA LEU A 16 5.53 -6.59 0.13
C LEU A 16 4.88 -6.10 1.42
N ILE A 17 5.32 -4.97 1.95
CA ILE A 17 4.99 -4.52 3.30
C ILE A 17 4.05 -3.32 3.24
N GLY A 18 2.82 -3.49 3.75
CA GLY A 18 1.90 -2.39 4.02
C GLY A 18 2.33 -1.63 5.28
N ILE A 19 2.61 -0.33 5.15
CA ILE A 19 3.11 0.50 6.24
C ILE A 19 2.04 1.42 6.87
N GLY A 20 0.77 1.14 6.62
CA GLY A 20 -0.31 2.01 7.10
C GLY A 20 -0.27 3.39 6.46
N MET A 21 -0.65 4.40 7.22
CA MET A 21 -0.68 5.79 6.72
C MET A 21 0.68 6.50 6.86
N GLY A 22 1.71 5.81 7.39
CA GLY A 22 3.07 6.34 7.51
C GLY A 22 3.44 6.82 8.93
N GLY A 23 2.58 6.64 9.93
CA GLY A 23 2.94 6.84 11.33
C GLY A 23 3.68 5.62 11.89
N GLU A 24 4.67 5.83 12.75
CA GLU A 24 5.42 4.74 13.40
C GLU A 24 4.50 3.81 14.21
N ASP A 25 3.47 4.35 14.84
CA ASP A 25 2.45 3.63 15.61
C ASP A 25 1.50 2.77 14.76
N GLN A 26 1.63 2.84 13.44
CA GLN A 26 0.76 2.13 12.49
C GLN A 26 1.44 0.93 11.83
N LEU A 27 2.72 0.75 12.08
CA LEU A 27 3.44 -0.43 11.63
C LEU A 27 3.03 -1.66 12.46
N THR A 28 2.78 -2.78 11.79
CA THR A 28 2.61 -4.05 12.50
C THR A 28 3.96 -4.57 12.97
N GLY A 29 3.98 -5.35 14.07
CA GLY A 29 5.23 -5.98 14.53
C GLY A 29 5.89 -6.81 13.42
N GLN A 30 5.09 -7.55 12.62
CA GLN A 30 5.61 -8.30 11.49
C GLN A 30 6.26 -7.40 10.42
N ALA A 31 5.68 -6.21 10.16
CA ALA A 31 6.29 -5.25 9.22
C ALA A 31 7.66 -4.79 9.71
N ILE A 32 7.78 -4.48 11.01
CA ILE A 32 9.04 -4.07 11.63
C ILE A 32 10.07 -5.19 11.52
N ASP A 33 9.73 -6.42 11.93
CA ASP A 33 10.64 -7.57 11.86
C ASP A 33 11.17 -7.80 10.44
N ARG A 34 10.30 -7.65 9.42
CA ARG A 34 10.69 -7.85 8.02
C ARG A 34 11.52 -6.68 7.46
N LEU A 35 11.24 -5.45 7.89
CA LEU A 35 12.05 -4.29 7.53
C LEU A 35 13.47 -4.41 8.12
N GLU A 36 13.58 -4.86 9.37
CA GLU A 36 14.86 -5.05 10.05
C GLU A 36 15.67 -6.22 9.44
N ALA A 37 15.00 -7.31 9.03
CA ALA A 37 15.66 -8.46 8.40
C ALA A 37 16.09 -8.20 6.94
N ALA A 38 15.36 -7.36 6.21
CA ALA A 38 15.64 -7.09 4.80
C ALA A 38 17.04 -6.50 4.58
N GLU A 39 17.76 -7.02 3.58
CA GLU A 39 19.08 -6.55 3.15
C GLU A 39 19.00 -5.36 2.20
N ALA A 40 17.85 -5.16 1.56
CA ALA A 40 17.60 -4.06 0.64
C ALA A 40 16.13 -3.60 0.74
N VAL A 41 15.87 -2.29 0.63
CA VAL A 41 14.52 -1.75 0.77
C VAL A 41 14.17 -0.85 -0.41
N MET A 42 12.96 -1.02 -0.94
CA MET A 42 12.43 -0.27 -2.08
C MET A 42 11.09 0.37 -1.73
N GLY A 43 10.76 1.45 -2.40
CA GLY A 43 9.45 2.10 -2.25
C GLY A 43 9.43 3.50 -2.84
N ALA A 44 8.31 4.19 -2.73
CA ALA A 44 8.26 5.61 -3.02
C ALA A 44 8.97 6.41 -1.90
N GLY A 45 9.63 7.53 -2.24
CA GLY A 45 10.44 8.30 -1.29
C GLY A 45 9.72 8.56 0.03
N ARG A 46 8.50 9.13 -0.02
CA ARG A 46 7.70 9.37 1.19
C ARG A 46 7.47 8.13 2.07
N MET A 47 7.35 6.95 1.48
CA MET A 47 7.15 5.70 2.23
C MET A 47 8.45 5.21 2.85
N LEU A 48 9.57 5.42 2.17
CA LEU A 48 10.90 5.15 2.71
C LEU A 48 11.21 6.07 3.89
N ASP A 49 10.87 7.36 3.79
CA ASP A 49 11.00 8.33 4.89
C ASP A 49 10.23 7.87 6.14
N SER A 50 9.03 7.31 5.95
CA SER A 50 8.17 6.82 7.05
C SER A 50 8.73 5.60 7.79
N VAL A 51 9.69 4.90 7.23
CA VAL A 51 10.32 3.69 7.82
C VAL A 51 11.82 3.86 8.04
N GLU A 52 12.35 5.07 7.92
CA GLU A 52 13.76 5.37 7.99
C GLU A 52 14.45 4.77 9.22
N ALA A 53 13.78 4.80 10.38
CA ALA A 53 14.31 4.25 11.63
C ALA A 53 14.67 2.76 11.55
N TYR A 54 13.99 1.98 10.71
CA TYR A 54 14.15 0.53 10.58
C TYR A 54 15.06 0.09 9.42
N ILE A 55 15.46 1.03 8.56
CA ILE A 55 16.21 0.74 7.34
C ILE A 55 17.59 1.42 7.28
N GLN A 56 18.05 2.01 8.39
CA GLN A 56 19.34 2.69 8.44
C GLN A 56 20.50 1.80 8.05
N GLY A 57 21.40 2.32 7.23
CA GLY A 57 22.60 1.62 6.76
C GLY A 57 22.35 0.57 5.67
N LYS A 58 21.12 0.40 5.22
CA LYS A 58 20.76 -0.54 4.14
C LYS A 58 20.79 0.14 2.78
N PRO A 59 21.04 -0.59 1.69
CA PRO A 59 20.75 -0.14 0.33
C PRO A 59 19.27 0.20 0.19
N VAL A 60 18.96 1.39 -0.36
CA VAL A 60 17.59 1.89 -0.52
C VAL A 60 17.39 2.37 -1.95
N LEU A 61 16.26 2.00 -2.57
CA LEU A 61 15.83 2.49 -3.87
C LEU A 61 14.49 3.21 -3.80
N SER A 62 14.47 4.49 -4.14
CA SER A 62 13.22 5.21 -4.39
C SER A 62 12.75 4.95 -5.82
N ALA A 63 11.70 4.14 -5.97
CA ALA A 63 11.14 3.77 -7.27
C ALA A 63 9.65 3.44 -7.17
N TYR A 64 8.94 3.55 -8.32
CA TYR A 64 7.53 3.20 -8.44
C TYR A 64 7.30 2.01 -9.39
N LYS A 65 8.23 1.77 -10.31
CA LYS A 65 8.08 0.75 -11.34
C LYS A 65 8.77 -0.54 -10.91
N PRO A 66 8.10 -1.68 -10.95
CA PRO A 66 8.74 -2.97 -10.65
C PRO A 66 9.95 -3.28 -11.56
N SER A 67 9.97 -2.80 -12.81
CA SER A 67 11.11 -2.95 -13.72
C SER A 67 12.40 -2.34 -13.17
N ASP A 68 12.30 -1.14 -12.58
CA ASP A 68 13.44 -0.42 -12.06
C ASP A 68 13.96 -1.11 -10.79
N MET A 69 13.03 -1.60 -9.96
CA MET A 69 13.31 -2.39 -8.76
C MET A 69 14.03 -3.69 -9.10
N ILE A 70 13.55 -4.42 -10.10
CA ILE A 70 14.17 -5.66 -10.58
C ILE A 70 15.58 -5.39 -11.10
N GLN A 71 15.75 -4.38 -11.93
CA GLN A 71 17.07 -4.00 -12.46
C GLN A 71 18.04 -3.68 -11.34
N TRP A 72 17.59 -2.95 -10.32
CA TRP A 72 18.41 -2.59 -9.17
C TRP A 72 18.77 -3.81 -8.32
N LEU A 73 17.81 -4.66 -7.95
CA LEU A 73 18.08 -5.88 -7.17
C LEU A 73 19.01 -6.86 -7.89
N ARG A 74 19.03 -6.88 -9.22
CA ARG A 74 19.97 -7.69 -10.01
C ARG A 74 21.42 -7.18 -10.00
N SER A 75 21.66 -5.97 -9.49
CA SER A 75 23.01 -5.37 -9.50
C SER A 75 23.89 -5.78 -8.32
N PHE A 76 23.36 -6.51 -7.34
CA PHE A 76 24.09 -7.03 -6.17
C PHE A 76 23.44 -8.32 -5.64
N GLU A 77 24.15 -9.02 -4.77
CA GLU A 77 23.63 -10.23 -4.12
C GLU A 77 22.77 -9.87 -2.91
N TRP A 78 21.65 -10.55 -2.76
CA TRP A 78 20.71 -10.41 -1.66
C TRP A 78 19.84 -11.67 -1.53
N MET A 79 19.30 -11.90 -0.34
CA MET A 79 18.38 -13.01 -0.07
C MET A 79 17.02 -12.52 0.41
N GLU A 80 16.96 -11.42 1.13
CA GLU A 80 15.73 -10.85 1.67
C GLU A 80 15.65 -9.36 1.33
N ALA A 81 14.61 -8.96 0.59
CA ALA A 81 14.36 -7.56 0.23
C ALA A 81 12.94 -7.14 0.62
N ALA A 82 12.73 -5.85 0.85
CA ALA A 82 11.42 -5.30 1.18
C ALA A 82 10.97 -4.26 0.15
N LEU A 83 9.69 -4.30 -0.20
CA LEU A 83 8.99 -3.23 -0.91
C LEU A 83 7.94 -2.62 0.01
N VAL A 84 8.14 -1.37 0.42
CA VAL A 84 7.19 -0.64 1.27
C VAL A 84 6.09 0.01 0.43
N LEU A 85 4.84 -0.19 0.88
CA LEU A 85 3.62 0.23 0.21
C LEU A 85 2.72 0.98 1.21
N SER A 86 2.09 2.07 0.76
CA SER A 86 1.16 2.83 1.61
C SER A 86 -0.10 2.01 1.93
N GLY A 87 -0.58 2.14 3.14
CA GLY A 87 -1.80 1.48 3.59
C GLY A 87 -1.62 -0.02 3.78
N ASP A 88 -2.57 -0.77 3.28
CA ASP A 88 -2.59 -2.23 3.24
C ASP A 88 -2.24 -2.76 1.85
N THR A 89 -1.57 -3.89 1.79
CA THR A 89 -1.14 -4.53 0.54
C THR A 89 -2.31 -4.97 -0.35
N GLY A 90 -3.48 -5.24 0.22
CA GLY A 90 -4.70 -5.67 -0.50
C GLY A 90 -5.66 -4.53 -0.85
N PHE A 91 -5.42 -3.29 -0.37
CA PHE A 91 -6.38 -2.20 -0.53
C PHE A 91 -5.90 -1.15 -1.54
N TYR A 92 -6.29 -1.30 -2.81
CA TYR A 92 -5.89 -0.43 -3.94
C TYR A 92 -4.37 -0.17 -4.02
N SER A 93 -3.61 -1.18 -3.70
CA SER A 93 -2.15 -1.16 -3.65
C SER A 93 -1.51 -1.61 -4.96
N GLY A 94 -0.24 -1.23 -5.16
CA GLY A 94 0.60 -1.76 -6.23
C GLY A 94 1.16 -3.17 -5.98
N ALA A 95 0.84 -3.79 -4.83
CA ALA A 95 1.40 -5.07 -4.41
C ALA A 95 1.19 -6.20 -5.43
N GLU A 96 -0.01 -6.34 -5.99
CA GLU A 96 -0.30 -7.39 -6.96
C GLU A 96 0.55 -7.27 -8.24
N THR A 97 0.73 -6.03 -8.73
CA THR A 97 1.55 -5.76 -9.91
C THR A 97 3.01 -6.07 -9.64
N ALA A 98 3.53 -5.67 -8.47
CA ALA A 98 4.89 -5.95 -8.05
C ALA A 98 5.12 -7.45 -7.84
N SER A 99 4.21 -8.13 -7.15
CA SER A 99 4.25 -9.58 -6.92
C SER A 99 4.37 -10.37 -8.22
N ARG A 100 3.50 -10.07 -9.19
CA ARG A 100 3.55 -10.73 -10.51
C ARG A 100 4.88 -10.50 -11.23
N ALA A 101 5.46 -9.30 -11.08
CA ALA A 101 6.73 -8.98 -11.71
C ALA A 101 7.89 -9.75 -11.03
N PHE A 102 7.99 -9.75 -9.72
CA PHE A 102 9.02 -10.44 -8.96
C PHE A 102 8.93 -11.97 -9.08
N SER A 103 7.72 -12.52 -9.09
CA SER A 103 7.53 -13.97 -9.29
C SER A 103 8.02 -14.45 -10.67
N ARG A 104 7.97 -13.60 -11.71
CA ARG A 104 8.54 -13.92 -13.04
C ARG A 104 10.06 -13.99 -13.03
N GLU A 105 10.71 -13.35 -12.07
CA GLU A 105 12.16 -13.46 -11.82
C GLU A 105 12.54 -14.76 -11.09
N GLY A 106 11.55 -15.55 -10.66
CA GLY A 106 11.74 -16.75 -9.85
C GLY A 106 11.94 -16.46 -8.36
N TRP A 107 11.71 -15.21 -7.91
CA TRP A 107 11.78 -14.82 -6.51
C TRP A 107 10.51 -15.21 -5.77
N GLU A 108 10.66 -15.54 -4.49
CA GLU A 108 9.51 -15.73 -3.60
C GLU A 108 8.94 -14.36 -3.20
N VAL A 109 7.62 -14.31 -2.97
CA VAL A 109 6.95 -13.07 -2.58
C VAL A 109 6.04 -13.34 -1.40
N GLU A 110 6.21 -12.59 -0.32
CA GLU A 110 5.36 -12.65 0.87
C GLU A 110 4.65 -11.29 1.07
N TYR A 111 3.36 -11.35 1.38
CA TYR A 111 2.54 -10.15 1.65
C TYR A 111 2.45 -9.93 3.16
N ILE A 112 2.88 -8.77 3.61
CA ILE A 112 2.76 -8.32 5.00
C ILE A 112 1.67 -7.24 5.05
N PRO A 113 0.53 -7.51 5.69
CA PRO A 113 -0.59 -6.57 5.73
C PRO A 113 -0.25 -5.32 6.54
N GLY A 114 -0.89 -4.22 6.18
CA GLY A 114 -0.84 -2.96 6.92
C GLY A 114 -2.25 -2.45 7.24
N ILE A 115 -2.35 -1.32 7.93
CA ILE A 115 -3.63 -0.68 8.21
C ILE A 115 -4.09 0.07 6.96
N SER A 116 -5.24 -0.32 6.38
CA SER A 116 -5.80 0.37 5.21
C SER A 116 -6.31 1.76 5.58
N SER A 117 -6.29 2.69 4.62
CA SER A 117 -6.88 4.03 4.80
C SER A 117 -8.38 3.98 5.13
N LEU A 118 -9.10 2.98 4.63
CA LEU A 118 -10.50 2.75 4.98
C LEU A 118 -10.66 2.44 6.47
N SER A 119 -9.93 1.45 6.97
CA SER A 119 -9.98 1.04 8.39
C SER A 119 -9.57 2.18 9.31
N TYR A 120 -8.48 2.85 8.96
CA TYR A 120 -7.96 3.97 9.75
C TYR A 120 -8.95 5.13 9.80
N PHE A 121 -9.47 5.57 8.65
CA PHE A 121 -10.44 6.65 8.57
C PHE A 121 -11.73 6.36 9.34
N CYS A 122 -12.29 5.17 9.15
CA CYS A 122 -13.51 4.78 9.86
C CYS A 122 -13.31 4.75 11.37
N ALA A 123 -12.16 4.28 11.86
CA ALA A 123 -11.82 4.33 13.28
C ALA A 123 -11.73 5.78 13.80
N ARG A 124 -11.13 6.70 13.04
CA ARG A 124 -11.00 8.12 13.42
C ARG A 124 -12.35 8.85 13.53
N ILE A 125 -13.33 8.46 12.74
CA ILE A 125 -14.70 9.03 12.80
C ILE A 125 -15.68 8.20 13.65
N GLY A 126 -15.20 7.17 14.35
CA GLY A 126 -16.02 6.34 15.22
C GLY A 126 -17.07 5.50 14.48
N ARG A 127 -16.81 5.07 13.24
CA ARG A 127 -17.73 4.34 12.40
C ARG A 127 -17.24 2.94 12.05
N SER A 128 -18.13 1.93 12.05
CA SER A 128 -17.85 0.64 11.41
C SER A 128 -17.77 0.78 9.89
N TRP A 129 -16.83 0.04 9.27
CA TRP A 129 -16.67 0.03 7.80
C TRP A 129 -17.39 -1.14 7.11
N GLN A 130 -18.13 -1.99 7.85
CA GLN A 130 -18.80 -3.18 7.32
C GLN A 130 -19.84 -2.88 6.23
N ASP A 131 -20.49 -1.73 6.30
CA ASP A 131 -21.50 -1.27 5.32
C ASP A 131 -20.96 -0.16 4.40
N VAL A 132 -19.65 0.05 4.38
CA VAL A 132 -19.00 1.07 3.57
C VAL A 132 -18.47 0.47 2.28
N TYR A 133 -18.90 0.97 1.14
CA TYR A 133 -18.45 0.53 -0.16
C TYR A 133 -17.18 1.30 -0.58
N PRO A 134 -16.03 0.63 -0.80
CA PRO A 134 -14.80 1.29 -1.18
C PRO A 134 -14.75 1.57 -2.69
N ILE A 135 -14.34 2.79 -3.04
CA ILE A 135 -14.19 3.25 -4.43
C ILE A 135 -12.82 3.91 -4.55
N SER A 136 -12.11 3.63 -5.64
CA SER A 136 -10.90 4.38 -5.99
C SER A 136 -11.17 5.20 -7.25
N SER A 137 -11.08 6.52 -7.11
CA SER A 137 -11.05 7.45 -8.24
C SER A 137 -9.63 7.85 -8.63
N HIS A 138 -8.62 7.22 -8.01
CA HIS A 138 -7.22 7.46 -8.31
C HIS A 138 -6.87 6.93 -9.71
N GLY A 139 -6.72 7.85 -10.67
CA GLY A 139 -6.34 7.51 -12.05
C GLY A 139 -7.42 6.78 -12.87
N ARG A 140 -8.67 6.73 -12.38
CA ARG A 140 -9.81 6.11 -13.07
C ARG A 140 -10.99 7.06 -13.10
N ASP A 141 -11.68 7.11 -14.24
CA ASP A 141 -13.00 7.75 -14.29
C ASP A 141 -14.04 6.76 -13.75
N CYS A 142 -14.70 7.12 -12.67
CA CYS A 142 -15.78 6.33 -12.10
C CYS A 142 -17.00 7.20 -11.83
N ASP A 143 -18.20 6.67 -12.05
CA ASP A 143 -19.44 7.34 -11.71
C ASP A 143 -19.71 7.23 -10.21
N VAL A 144 -19.03 8.11 -9.44
CA VAL A 144 -19.19 8.17 -7.97
C VAL A 144 -20.64 8.44 -7.58
N ALA A 145 -21.37 9.25 -8.38
CA ALA A 145 -22.77 9.57 -8.07
C ALA A 145 -23.68 8.34 -8.13
N ALA A 146 -23.47 7.44 -9.09
CA ALA A 146 -24.18 6.16 -9.16
C ALA A 146 -23.93 5.28 -7.92
N TRP A 147 -22.67 5.19 -7.48
CA TRP A 147 -22.30 4.44 -6.29
C TRP A 147 -22.92 5.02 -5.01
N VAL A 148 -22.87 6.35 -4.85
CA VAL A 148 -23.48 7.03 -3.69
C VAL A 148 -25.00 6.84 -3.64
N ARG A 149 -25.68 6.74 -4.79
CA ARG A 149 -27.13 6.43 -4.82
C ARG A 149 -27.44 4.99 -4.43
N SER A 150 -26.55 4.06 -4.72
CA SER A 150 -26.81 2.61 -4.55
C SER A 150 -26.31 2.05 -3.22
N HIS A 151 -25.53 2.82 -2.45
CA HIS A 151 -24.92 2.36 -1.20
C HIS A 151 -25.19 3.34 -0.06
N LYS A 152 -25.37 2.81 1.16
CA LYS A 152 -25.57 3.62 2.38
C LYS A 152 -24.40 4.53 2.70
N ALA A 153 -23.21 4.07 2.42
CA ALA A 153 -21.96 4.81 2.59
C ALA A 153 -20.91 4.37 1.57
N CYS A 154 -20.10 5.32 1.12
CA CYS A 154 -18.99 5.06 0.22
C CYS A 154 -17.72 5.66 0.82
N PHE A 155 -16.62 4.91 0.74
CA PHE A 155 -15.29 5.43 0.99
C PHE A 155 -14.61 5.67 -0.36
N ILE A 156 -14.15 6.90 -0.61
CA ILE A 156 -13.63 7.30 -1.91
C ILE A 156 -12.18 7.72 -1.76
N LEU A 157 -11.27 6.94 -2.34
CA LEU A 157 -9.86 7.33 -2.47
C LEU A 157 -9.73 8.38 -3.58
N LEU A 158 -9.24 9.56 -3.20
CA LEU A 158 -8.94 10.66 -4.10
C LEU A 158 -7.43 10.70 -4.39
N GLY A 159 -7.04 11.08 -5.61
CA GLY A 159 -5.66 10.91 -6.06
C GLY A 159 -4.84 12.17 -6.27
N LYS A 160 -5.44 13.35 -6.29
CA LYS A 160 -4.73 14.61 -6.59
C LYS A 160 -5.39 15.81 -5.93
N GLU A 161 -4.63 16.88 -5.83
CA GLU A 161 -5.09 18.18 -5.35
C GLU A 161 -6.35 18.63 -6.12
N GLY A 162 -7.29 19.28 -5.41
CA GLY A 162 -8.57 19.74 -5.96
C GLY A 162 -9.61 18.67 -6.22
N SER A 163 -9.27 17.37 -6.09
CA SER A 163 -10.21 16.27 -6.35
C SER A 163 -11.42 16.26 -5.40
N MET A 164 -11.26 16.73 -4.15
CA MET A 164 -12.38 16.87 -3.20
C MET A 164 -13.40 17.90 -3.68
N SER A 165 -12.95 19.08 -4.10
CA SER A 165 -13.84 20.15 -4.60
C SER A 165 -14.56 19.71 -5.87
N GLU A 166 -13.88 18.97 -6.75
CA GLU A 166 -14.47 18.39 -7.95
C GLU A 166 -15.52 17.35 -7.60
N LEU A 167 -15.21 16.44 -6.67
CA LEU A 167 -16.15 15.43 -6.18
C LEU A 167 -17.42 16.10 -5.63
N CYS A 168 -17.29 17.09 -4.76
CA CYS A 168 -18.44 17.81 -4.20
C CYS A 168 -19.28 18.49 -5.28
N ARG A 169 -18.64 19.15 -6.27
CA ARG A 169 -19.37 19.75 -7.40
C ARG A 169 -20.14 18.70 -8.21
N ARG A 170 -19.55 17.55 -8.49
CA ARG A 170 -20.19 16.42 -9.19
C ARG A 170 -21.37 15.86 -8.41
N LEU A 171 -21.26 15.70 -7.09
CA LEU A 171 -22.37 15.24 -6.24
C LEU A 171 -23.53 16.26 -6.27
N VAL A 172 -23.25 17.55 -6.10
CA VAL A 172 -24.28 18.60 -6.16
C VAL A 172 -24.98 18.62 -7.53
N SER A 173 -24.22 18.62 -8.63
CA SER A 173 -24.79 18.63 -9.99
C SER A 173 -25.59 17.37 -10.30
N SER A 174 -25.32 16.28 -9.60
CA SER A 174 -26.06 15.01 -9.69
C SER A 174 -27.27 14.93 -8.74
N GLY A 175 -27.65 16.02 -8.07
CA GLY A 175 -28.77 16.07 -7.13
C GLY A 175 -28.49 15.41 -5.77
N LEU A 176 -27.21 15.21 -5.42
CA LEU A 176 -26.76 14.59 -4.18
C LEU A 176 -26.17 15.61 -3.19
N GLY A 177 -26.52 16.89 -3.31
CA GLY A 177 -26.02 17.95 -2.42
C GLY A 177 -26.43 17.82 -0.94
N TYR A 178 -27.35 16.89 -0.63
CA TYR A 178 -27.82 16.63 0.73
C TYR A 178 -27.01 15.55 1.48
N VAL A 179 -26.08 14.86 0.80
CA VAL A 179 -25.28 13.82 1.45
C VAL A 179 -24.23 14.41 2.39
N THR A 180 -24.02 13.75 3.53
CA THR A 180 -22.94 14.12 4.44
C THR A 180 -21.61 13.60 3.90
N VAL A 181 -20.61 14.48 3.83
CA VAL A 181 -19.26 14.15 3.39
C VAL A 181 -18.29 14.37 4.54
N TRP A 182 -17.53 13.32 4.86
CA TRP A 182 -16.39 13.37 5.78
C TRP A 182 -15.13 13.40 4.94
N ALA A 183 -14.26 14.37 5.19
CA ALA A 183 -13.00 14.51 4.49
C ALA A 183 -11.82 14.22 5.42
N GLY A 184 -10.83 13.52 4.92
CA GLY A 184 -9.59 13.27 5.63
C GLY A 184 -8.40 13.41 4.68
N GLU A 185 -7.38 14.11 5.13
CA GLU A 185 -6.15 14.35 4.38
C GLU A 185 -4.96 14.14 5.32
N ASN A 186 -3.88 13.58 4.78
CA ASN A 186 -2.60 13.45 5.49
C ASN A 186 -2.72 12.81 6.89
N PHE A 187 -3.38 11.68 6.99
CA PHE A 187 -3.69 11.01 8.27
C PHE A 187 -2.47 10.66 9.15
N SER A 188 -1.29 10.65 8.61
CA SER A 188 -0.04 10.35 9.31
C SER A 188 0.71 11.58 9.80
N TYR A 189 0.27 12.77 9.38
CA TYR A 189 0.89 14.02 9.82
C TYR A 189 0.00 14.63 10.92
N ALA A 190 0.49 14.58 12.15
CA ALA A 190 -0.09 15.30 13.28
C ALA A 190 0.39 16.75 13.27
#